data_8c82cb14ca2c0d4434d91ac68a962019
#
_entry.id   8c82cb14ca2c0d4434d91ac68a962019
#
_cell.length_a   1.000
_cell.length_b   1.000
_cell.length_c   1.000
_cell.angle_alpha   90.00
_cell.angle_beta   90.00
_cell.angle_gamma   90.00
#
_symmetry.space_group_name_H-M   'P 1'
#
loop_
_entity.id
_entity.type
_entity.pdbx_description
1 polymer ?
#
loop_
_entity_poly.entity_id
_entity_poly.type
_entity_poly.pdbx_seq_one_letter_code
_entity_poly.pdbx_strand_id
1 'polypeptide(L)'
;NNTLIQKLGCADVYRTYVLLLIVDKSTLTTDTTIEELASFVGESKFNYKGNRKTKSFNDKLRDTGEVTIQEKNSGRKDRTWTDYIFSPVTYGNYRRISREFYDSYNDTLDLKLRGFILKLFSAAEPHSHTITLPMRKLEKLIHMGHDTINKYIDQLIELDLLDEVGDSTILKAKGLILDQPKDKYVEEVKARFEHMIAYNESRGNPISRECMIYK
;
A
#
# COMPACT_ATOMS: atom_id res chain seq x y z
N ASN A 1 -3.95 -5.51 -3.85
CA ASN A 1 -4.40 -5.35 -5.24
C ASN A 1 -4.25 -3.88 -5.65
N ASN A 2 -3.48 -3.61 -6.71
CA ASN A 2 -3.23 -2.25 -7.18
C ASN A 2 -4.51 -1.56 -7.70
N THR A 3 -5.44 -2.32 -8.26
CA THR A 3 -6.73 -1.77 -8.73
C THR A 3 -7.53 -1.13 -7.58
N LEU A 4 -7.58 -1.78 -6.42
CA LEU A 4 -8.21 -1.20 -5.22
C LEU A 4 -7.56 0.12 -4.82
N ILE A 5 -6.22 0.13 -4.74
CA ILE A 5 -5.45 1.30 -4.32
C ILE A 5 -5.67 2.47 -5.28
N GLN A 6 -5.72 2.22 -6.58
CA GLN A 6 -5.90 3.27 -7.58
C GLN A 6 -7.31 3.88 -7.56
N LYS A 7 -8.36 3.06 -7.45
CA LYS A 7 -9.76 3.50 -7.53
C LYS A 7 -10.29 4.19 -6.26
N LEU A 8 -9.70 3.91 -5.09
CA LEU A 8 -10.16 4.44 -3.81
C LEU A 8 -9.44 5.74 -3.42
N GLY A 9 -10.11 6.59 -2.65
CA GLY A 9 -9.48 7.73 -1.98
C GLY A 9 -8.56 7.28 -0.84
N CYS A 10 -7.61 8.14 -0.41
CA CYS A 10 -6.61 7.78 0.60
C CYS A 10 -7.21 7.16 1.88
N ALA A 11 -8.23 7.78 2.46
CA ALA A 11 -8.88 7.24 3.66
C ALA A 11 -9.46 5.83 3.41
N ASP A 12 -10.12 5.63 2.27
CA ASP A 12 -10.74 4.35 1.93
C ASP A 12 -9.69 3.28 1.57
N VAL A 13 -8.53 3.66 1.04
CA VAL A 13 -7.38 2.76 0.85
C VAL A 13 -6.90 2.22 2.20
N TYR A 14 -6.74 3.09 3.20
CA TYR A 14 -6.29 2.63 4.52
C TYR A 14 -7.35 1.76 5.22
N ARG A 15 -8.63 2.12 5.15
CA ARG A 15 -9.74 1.29 5.63
C ARG A 15 -9.73 -0.10 5.01
N THR A 16 -9.51 -0.16 3.70
CA THR A 16 -9.42 -1.43 2.96
C THR A 16 -8.19 -2.24 3.38
N TYR A 17 -7.07 -1.58 3.64
CA TYR A 17 -5.88 -2.25 4.17
C TYR A 17 -6.15 -2.87 5.54
N VAL A 18 -6.78 -2.14 6.47
CA VAL A 18 -7.16 -2.68 7.79
C VAL A 18 -8.13 -3.85 7.65
N LEU A 19 -9.10 -3.73 6.75
CA LEU A 19 -10.02 -4.83 6.43
C LEU A 19 -9.26 -6.08 5.94
N LEU A 20 -8.24 -5.91 5.10
CA LEU A 20 -7.40 -7.01 4.60
C LEU A 20 -6.51 -7.64 5.69
N LEU A 21 -6.21 -6.95 6.80
CA LEU A 21 -5.48 -7.54 7.93
C LEU A 21 -6.27 -8.60 8.69
N ILE A 22 -7.61 -8.52 8.64
CA ILE A 22 -8.53 -9.44 9.32
C ILE A 22 -9.14 -10.48 8.37
N VAL A 23 -8.76 -10.46 7.09
CA VAL A 23 -9.21 -11.44 6.08
C VAL A 23 -8.64 -12.82 6.38
N ASP A 24 -9.49 -13.84 6.34
CA ASP A 24 -9.04 -15.23 6.24
C ASP A 24 -8.33 -15.43 4.89
N LYS A 25 -7.06 -15.78 4.95
CA LYS A 25 -6.20 -15.94 3.77
C LYS A 25 -6.58 -17.14 2.89
N SER A 26 -7.27 -18.12 3.46
CA SER A 26 -7.68 -19.33 2.72
C SER A 26 -8.93 -19.09 1.89
N THR A 27 -9.87 -18.33 2.42
CA THR A 27 -11.17 -18.04 1.79
C THR A 27 -11.24 -16.69 1.10
N LEU A 28 -10.28 -15.79 1.40
CA LEU A 28 -10.28 -14.36 1.01
C LEU A 28 -11.54 -13.62 1.49
N THR A 29 -12.11 -14.06 2.62
CA THR A 29 -13.31 -13.48 3.20
C THR A 29 -13.05 -12.94 4.59
N THR A 30 -13.80 -11.94 4.98
CA THR A 30 -13.89 -11.49 6.37
C THR A 30 -15.32 -11.11 6.69
N ASP A 31 -15.72 -11.40 7.92
CA ASP A 31 -17.00 -11.06 8.50
C ASP A 31 -16.76 -10.05 9.61
N THR A 32 -17.28 -8.84 9.46
CA THR A 32 -17.09 -7.75 10.42
C THR A 32 -18.26 -6.74 10.36
N THR A 33 -18.34 -5.91 11.37
CA THR A 33 -19.27 -4.77 11.37
C THR A 33 -18.54 -3.47 11.05
N ILE A 34 -19.27 -2.47 10.57
CA ILE A 34 -18.69 -1.13 10.37
C ILE A 34 -18.18 -0.53 11.68
N GLU A 35 -18.81 -0.83 12.80
CA GLU A 35 -18.38 -0.41 14.13
C GLU A 35 -17.02 -0.98 14.50
N GLU A 36 -16.82 -2.29 14.27
CA GLU A 36 -15.54 -2.95 14.53
C GLU A 36 -14.44 -2.43 13.61
N LEU A 37 -14.72 -2.32 12.30
CA LEU A 37 -13.76 -1.76 11.36
C LEU A 37 -13.38 -0.32 11.72
N ALA A 38 -14.35 0.51 12.09
CA ALA A 38 -14.10 1.89 12.51
C ALA A 38 -13.23 1.94 13.78
N SER A 39 -13.47 1.03 14.73
CA SER A 39 -12.65 0.90 15.94
C SER A 39 -11.20 0.52 15.61
N PHE A 40 -10.97 -0.43 14.70
CA PHE A 40 -9.61 -0.80 14.26
C PHE A 40 -8.88 0.34 13.55
N VAL A 41 -9.60 1.14 12.77
CA VAL A 41 -9.01 2.30 12.06
C VAL A 41 -8.77 3.50 12.99
N GLY A 42 -9.45 3.55 14.14
CA GLY A 42 -9.40 4.66 15.09
C GLY A 42 -10.27 5.84 14.66
N GLU A 43 -11.47 5.58 14.06
CA GLU A 43 -12.36 6.65 13.60
C GLU A 43 -13.85 6.40 13.94
N SER A 44 -14.69 7.37 13.63
CA SER A 44 -16.13 7.24 13.82
C SER A 44 -16.78 6.40 12.72
N LYS A 45 -17.71 5.48 13.09
CA LYS A 45 -18.53 4.72 12.14
C LYS A 45 -19.33 5.60 11.18
N PHE A 46 -19.62 6.83 11.53
CA PHE A 46 -20.34 7.76 10.66
C PHE A 46 -19.55 8.12 9.40
N ASN A 47 -18.21 8.01 9.42
CA ASN A 47 -17.34 8.27 8.28
C ASN A 47 -17.47 7.22 7.17
N TYR A 48 -18.09 6.08 7.46
CA TYR A 48 -18.35 5.01 6.49
C TYR A 48 -19.68 5.17 5.76
N LYS A 49 -20.56 6.01 6.29
CA LYS A 49 -21.87 6.27 5.69
C LYS A 49 -21.74 7.25 4.52
N GLY A 50 -22.45 6.97 3.46
CA GLY A 50 -22.64 7.92 2.38
C GLY A 50 -23.64 9.01 2.74
N ASN A 51 -23.72 10.02 1.91
CA ASN A 51 -24.73 11.05 1.95
C ASN A 51 -25.23 11.36 0.53
N ARG A 52 -26.08 12.40 0.36
CA ARG A 52 -26.59 12.78 -0.97
C ARG A 52 -25.52 13.09 -2.02
N LYS A 53 -24.30 13.44 -1.60
CA LYS A 53 -23.19 13.83 -2.50
C LYS A 53 -22.05 12.80 -2.54
N THR A 54 -21.97 11.93 -1.54
CA THR A 54 -20.84 10.98 -1.39
C THR A 54 -21.36 9.57 -1.19
N LYS A 55 -20.76 8.62 -1.89
CA LYS A 55 -21.01 7.19 -1.71
C LYS A 55 -20.52 6.70 -0.35
N SER A 56 -21.18 5.69 0.21
CA SER A 56 -20.70 4.99 1.40
C SER A 56 -19.38 4.27 1.11
N PHE A 57 -18.65 3.86 2.16
CA PHE A 57 -17.46 3.05 2.02
C PHE A 57 -17.74 1.74 1.26
N ASN A 58 -18.83 1.04 1.62
CA ASN A 58 -19.23 -0.20 0.97
C ASN A 58 -19.56 0.00 -0.52
N ASP A 59 -20.24 1.09 -0.88
CA ASP A 59 -20.55 1.38 -2.29
C ASP A 59 -19.28 1.66 -3.09
N LYS A 60 -18.33 2.39 -2.52
CA LYS A 60 -17.04 2.64 -3.16
C LYS A 60 -16.25 1.35 -3.36
N LEU A 61 -16.27 0.43 -2.40
CA LEU A 61 -15.64 -0.88 -2.55
C LEU A 61 -16.30 -1.71 -3.65
N ARG A 62 -17.64 -1.76 -3.71
CA ARG A 62 -18.38 -2.44 -4.78
C ARG A 62 -18.03 -1.89 -6.16
N ASP A 63 -17.90 -0.57 -6.28
CA ASP A 63 -17.54 0.10 -7.54
C ASP A 63 -16.14 -0.28 -8.05
N THR A 64 -15.27 -0.76 -7.19
CA THR A 64 -13.95 -1.25 -7.63
C THR A 64 -14.05 -2.51 -8.48
N GLY A 65 -15.09 -3.31 -8.29
CA GLY A 65 -15.27 -4.63 -8.89
C GLY A 65 -14.39 -5.73 -8.28
N GLU A 66 -13.62 -5.41 -7.24
CA GLU A 66 -12.65 -6.31 -6.60
C GLU A 66 -13.17 -6.93 -5.29
N VAL A 67 -14.31 -6.44 -4.80
CA VAL A 67 -14.88 -6.88 -3.51
C VAL A 67 -16.37 -7.10 -3.66
N THR A 68 -16.82 -8.31 -3.37
CA THR A 68 -18.24 -8.62 -3.22
C THR A 68 -18.63 -8.40 -1.76
N ILE A 69 -19.73 -7.70 -1.53
CA ILE A 69 -20.18 -7.32 -0.19
C ILE A 69 -21.59 -7.88 0.03
N GLN A 70 -21.73 -8.70 1.07
CA GLN A 70 -23.00 -9.32 1.48
C GLN A 70 -23.35 -8.87 2.90
N GLU A 71 -24.45 -8.17 3.05
CA GLU A 71 -24.95 -7.74 4.35
C GLU A 71 -25.86 -8.82 4.95
N LYS A 72 -25.53 -9.26 6.17
CA LYS A 72 -26.29 -10.24 6.92
C LYS A 72 -27.09 -9.56 8.01
N ASN A 73 -28.40 -9.60 7.93
CA ASN A 73 -29.26 -9.13 8.99
C ASN A 73 -29.21 -10.12 10.17
N SER A 74 -28.58 -9.74 11.26
CA SER A 74 -28.43 -10.58 12.46
C SER A 74 -29.71 -10.70 13.32
N GLY A 75 -30.85 -10.21 12.84
CA GLY A 75 -32.07 -10.16 13.63
C GLY A 75 -32.07 -9.16 14.82
N ARG A 76 -30.93 -8.57 15.14
CA ARG A 76 -30.79 -7.47 16.10
C ARG A 76 -30.76 -6.16 15.34
N LYS A 77 -31.67 -5.24 15.66
CA LYS A 77 -31.88 -3.97 14.95
C LYS A 77 -30.62 -3.07 14.83
N ASP A 78 -29.56 -3.32 15.60
CA ASP A 78 -28.45 -2.39 15.78
C ASP A 78 -27.11 -2.89 15.23
N ARG A 79 -27.01 -4.12 14.71
CA ARG A 79 -25.74 -4.63 14.15
C ARG A 79 -25.98 -5.37 12.85
N THR A 80 -25.50 -4.80 11.77
CA THR A 80 -25.41 -5.46 10.46
C THR A 80 -24.02 -6.02 10.28
N TRP A 81 -23.91 -7.34 10.26
CA TRP A 81 -22.71 -8.04 9.88
C TRP A 81 -22.55 -7.98 8.37
N THR A 82 -21.32 -7.80 7.93
CA THR A 82 -21.02 -7.65 6.51
C THR A 82 -19.88 -8.59 6.13
N ASP A 83 -20.17 -9.49 5.20
CA ASP A 83 -19.12 -10.30 4.56
C ASP A 83 -18.47 -9.50 3.44
N TYR A 84 -17.16 -9.39 3.50
CA TYR A 84 -16.34 -8.85 2.43
C TYR A 84 -15.59 -10.01 1.78
N ILE A 85 -15.87 -10.26 0.52
CA ILE A 85 -15.28 -11.34 -0.28
C ILE A 85 -14.39 -10.68 -1.32
N PHE A 86 -13.08 -10.87 -1.19
CA PHE A 86 -12.08 -10.28 -2.08
C PHE A 86 -11.82 -11.17 -3.29
N SER A 87 -11.67 -10.56 -4.46
CA SER A 87 -11.23 -11.26 -5.65
C SER A 87 -9.81 -11.79 -5.48
N PRO A 88 -9.50 -13.00 -5.98
CA PRO A 88 -8.14 -13.52 -6.01
C PRO A 88 -7.19 -12.55 -6.69
N VAL A 89 -5.99 -12.41 -6.16
CA VAL A 89 -4.99 -11.48 -6.70
C VAL A 89 -4.24 -12.13 -7.85
N THR A 90 -4.20 -11.46 -9.00
CA THR A 90 -3.38 -11.91 -10.13
C THR A 90 -1.90 -11.58 -9.87
N TYR A 91 -1.01 -12.48 -10.31
CA TYR A 91 0.43 -12.31 -10.16
C TYR A 91 0.89 -10.95 -10.76
N GLY A 92 1.72 -10.26 -10.02
CA GLY A 92 2.26 -8.95 -10.45
C GLY A 92 1.36 -7.74 -10.17
N ASN A 93 0.09 -7.93 -9.80
CA ASN A 93 -0.86 -6.84 -9.55
C ASN A 93 -1.16 -6.63 -8.06
N TYR A 94 -0.17 -6.83 -7.19
CA TYR A 94 -0.34 -6.61 -5.75
C TYR A 94 0.96 -6.16 -5.08
N ARG A 95 0.80 -5.55 -3.91
CA ARG A 95 1.87 -5.27 -2.96
C ARG A 95 1.53 -5.95 -1.65
N ARG A 96 2.52 -6.53 -1.01
CA ARG A 96 2.40 -7.05 0.34
C ARG A 96 2.80 -5.96 1.31
N ILE A 97 2.00 -5.79 2.35
CA ILE A 97 2.23 -4.79 3.39
C ILE A 97 2.16 -5.51 4.72
N SER A 98 3.14 -5.28 5.58
CA SER A 98 3.21 -5.89 6.90
C SER A 98 2.14 -5.33 7.84
N ARG A 99 1.73 -6.13 8.82
CA ARG A 99 0.98 -5.66 9.97
C ARG A 99 1.75 -4.60 10.77
N GLU A 100 3.08 -4.65 10.73
CA GLU A 100 3.94 -3.66 11.36
C GLU A 100 3.65 -2.23 10.89
N PHE A 101 3.20 -2.06 9.63
CA PHE A 101 2.75 -0.76 9.14
C PHE A 101 1.54 -0.25 9.93
N TYR A 102 0.57 -1.12 10.22
CA TYR A 102 -0.56 -0.78 11.08
C TYR A 102 -0.10 -0.44 12.50
N ASP A 103 0.69 -1.31 13.11
CA ASP A 103 1.14 -1.16 14.50
C ASP A 103 2.00 0.11 14.70
N SER A 104 2.74 0.53 13.66
CA SER A 104 3.60 1.73 13.72
C SER A 104 2.84 3.05 13.48
N TYR A 105 1.79 3.06 12.67
CA TYR A 105 1.23 4.30 12.16
C TYR A 105 -0.26 4.51 12.45
N ASN A 106 -0.99 3.49 12.92
CA ASN A 106 -2.44 3.61 13.11
C ASN A 106 -2.82 4.77 14.05
N ASP A 107 -2.09 4.94 15.12
CA ASP A 107 -2.39 5.94 16.15
C ASP A 107 -1.53 7.22 16.04
N THR A 108 -0.54 7.24 15.12
CA THR A 108 0.45 8.32 15.04
C THR A 108 0.27 9.22 13.83
N LEU A 109 -0.27 8.72 12.73
CA LEU A 109 -0.45 9.48 11.50
C LEU A 109 -1.93 9.74 11.19
N ASP A 110 -2.19 10.86 10.50
CA ASP A 110 -3.52 11.13 9.93
C ASP A 110 -3.97 10.03 8.97
N LEU A 111 -5.26 9.69 9.01
CA LEU A 111 -5.87 8.63 8.20
C LEU A 111 -5.59 8.76 6.69
N LYS A 112 -5.66 10.01 6.17
CA LYS A 112 -5.42 10.24 4.74
C LYS A 112 -3.95 10.11 4.39
N LEU A 113 -3.06 10.51 5.31
CA LEU A 113 -1.62 10.35 5.11
C LEU A 113 -1.22 8.88 5.11
N ARG A 114 -1.77 8.06 6.02
CA ARG A 114 -1.59 6.59 6.00
C ARG A 114 -2.02 5.98 4.66
N GLY A 115 -3.18 6.37 4.17
CA GLY A 115 -3.66 5.90 2.87
C GLY A 115 -2.84 6.43 1.68
N PHE A 116 -2.30 7.64 1.78
CA PHE A 116 -1.39 8.20 0.77
C PHE A 116 -0.09 7.41 0.69
N ILE A 117 0.52 7.04 1.83
CA ILE A 117 1.70 6.16 1.87
C ILE A 117 1.43 4.86 1.11
N LEU A 118 0.28 4.22 1.31
CA LEU A 118 -0.08 2.99 0.60
C LEU A 118 -0.26 3.21 -0.91
N LYS A 119 -0.84 4.35 -1.32
CA LYS A 119 -0.92 4.73 -2.74
C LYS A 119 0.45 4.96 -3.33
N LEU A 120 1.30 5.70 -2.64
CA LEU A 120 2.65 5.99 -3.06
C LEU A 120 3.48 4.71 -3.17
N PHE A 121 3.35 3.80 -2.20
CA PHE A 121 3.99 2.48 -2.24
C PHE A 121 3.55 1.63 -3.44
N SER A 122 2.31 1.75 -3.89
CA SER A 122 1.86 1.07 -5.10
C SER A 122 2.57 1.54 -6.38
N ALA A 123 3.06 2.78 -6.36
CA ALA A 123 3.80 3.41 -7.45
C ALA A 123 5.32 3.18 -7.37
N ALA A 124 5.81 2.75 -6.21
CA ALA A 124 7.24 2.51 -5.99
C ALA A 124 7.71 1.26 -6.74
N GLU A 125 8.98 1.26 -7.11
CA GLU A 125 9.61 0.09 -7.68
C GLU A 125 9.66 -1.07 -6.67
N PRO A 126 9.46 -2.31 -7.12
CA PRO A 126 9.64 -3.46 -6.26
C PRO A 126 11.06 -3.50 -5.68
N HIS A 127 11.18 -3.85 -4.42
CA HIS A 127 12.44 -4.03 -3.67
C HIS A 127 13.20 -2.75 -3.30
N SER A 128 13.21 -1.70 -4.12
CA SER A 128 13.94 -0.46 -3.82
C SER A 128 13.10 0.57 -3.08
N HIS A 129 11.77 0.49 -3.18
CA HIS A 129 10.82 1.51 -2.71
C HIS A 129 11.07 2.90 -3.33
N THR A 130 11.83 2.94 -4.41
CA THR A 130 12.15 4.16 -5.13
C THR A 130 11.00 4.56 -6.04
N ILE A 131 10.66 5.82 -6.05
CA ILE A 131 9.64 6.39 -6.92
C ILE A 131 10.33 7.29 -7.92
N THR A 132 10.45 6.80 -9.15
CA THR A 132 11.13 7.49 -10.27
C THR A 132 10.14 8.09 -11.27
N LEU A 133 8.85 8.00 -10.99
CA LEU A 133 7.82 8.44 -11.91
C LEU A 133 7.74 9.98 -11.97
N PRO A 134 7.76 10.57 -13.17
CA PRO A 134 7.44 11.99 -13.33
C PRO A 134 6.07 12.31 -12.72
N MET A 135 5.94 13.47 -12.08
CA MET A 135 4.75 13.89 -11.35
C MET A 135 3.43 13.66 -12.13
N ARG A 136 3.37 14.02 -13.42
CA ARG A 136 2.19 13.78 -14.25
C ARG A 136 1.80 12.30 -14.39
N LYS A 137 2.77 11.39 -14.34
CA LYS A 137 2.50 9.94 -14.37
C LYS A 137 2.03 9.47 -13.00
N LEU A 138 2.62 10.00 -11.93
CA LEU A 138 2.22 9.71 -10.56
C LEU A 138 0.77 10.15 -10.30
N GLU A 139 0.41 11.39 -10.69
CA GLU A 139 -0.97 11.91 -10.59
C GLU A 139 -2.01 10.97 -11.23
N LYS A 140 -1.70 10.49 -12.44
CA LYS A 140 -2.56 9.56 -13.17
C LYS A 140 -2.64 8.19 -12.50
N LEU A 141 -1.52 7.70 -11.97
CA LEU A 141 -1.44 6.37 -11.36
C LEU A 141 -2.20 6.31 -10.04
N ILE A 142 -2.02 7.31 -9.18
CA ILE A 142 -2.66 7.33 -7.85
C ILE A 142 -3.98 8.11 -7.81
N HIS A 143 -4.40 8.68 -8.96
CA HIS A 143 -5.63 9.48 -9.11
C HIS A 143 -5.74 10.62 -8.08
N MET A 144 -4.70 11.45 -7.99
CA MET A 144 -4.64 12.60 -7.10
C MET A 144 -4.09 13.82 -7.83
N GLY A 145 -4.53 15.01 -7.43
CA GLY A 145 -4.03 16.26 -8.01
C GLY A 145 -2.65 16.64 -7.48
N HIS A 146 -1.90 17.35 -8.32
CA HIS A 146 -0.53 17.81 -8.09
C HIS A 146 -0.30 18.41 -6.71
N ASP A 147 -1.06 19.46 -6.36
CA ASP A 147 -0.90 20.17 -5.10
C ASP A 147 -1.12 19.28 -3.86
N THR A 148 -2.07 18.33 -3.99
CA THR A 148 -2.35 17.38 -2.90
C THR A 148 -1.21 16.39 -2.73
N ILE A 149 -0.61 15.92 -3.84
CA ILE A 149 0.55 15.02 -3.81
C ILE A 149 1.73 15.74 -3.17
N ASN A 150 2.07 16.94 -3.62
CA ASN A 150 3.18 17.71 -3.07
C ASN A 150 3.01 17.94 -1.57
N LYS A 151 1.83 18.41 -1.14
CA LYS A 151 1.53 18.59 0.27
C LYS A 151 1.80 17.34 1.12
N TYR A 152 1.42 16.16 0.63
CA TYR A 152 1.67 14.92 1.38
C TYR A 152 3.13 14.48 1.29
N ILE A 153 3.81 14.72 0.17
CA ILE A 153 5.25 14.46 0.04
C ILE A 153 6.01 15.31 1.06
N ASP A 154 5.74 16.62 1.13
CA ASP A 154 6.37 17.51 2.10
C ASP A 154 6.17 17.02 3.54
N GLN A 155 4.94 16.61 3.88
CA GLN A 155 4.64 16.04 5.20
C GLN A 155 5.44 14.74 5.47
N LEU A 156 5.61 13.87 4.47
CA LEU A 156 6.38 12.63 4.65
C LEU A 156 7.88 12.90 4.81
N ILE A 157 8.41 13.92 4.14
CA ILE A 157 9.80 14.37 4.31
C ILE A 157 10.00 14.94 5.72
N GLU A 158 9.12 15.82 6.18
CA GLU A 158 9.14 16.38 7.53
C GLU A 158 9.10 15.29 8.64
N LEU A 159 8.40 14.19 8.37
CA LEU A 159 8.28 13.04 9.27
C LEU A 159 9.40 12.01 9.11
N ASP A 160 10.39 12.26 8.26
CA ASP A 160 11.48 11.33 7.92
C ASP A 160 10.97 9.96 7.37
N LEU A 161 9.85 9.97 6.67
CA LEU A 161 9.24 8.79 6.04
C LEU A 161 9.51 8.71 4.52
N LEU A 162 10.08 9.77 3.95
CA LEU A 162 10.46 9.87 2.55
C LEU A 162 11.78 10.64 2.43
N ASP A 163 12.72 10.10 1.65
CA ASP A 163 13.96 10.79 1.28
C ASP A 163 13.93 11.21 -0.18
N GLU A 164 14.48 12.37 -0.48
CA GLU A 164 14.80 12.78 -1.85
C GLU A 164 16.26 12.43 -2.17
N VAL A 165 16.46 11.71 -3.25
CA VAL A 165 17.78 11.30 -3.74
C VAL A 165 17.89 11.63 -5.22
N GLY A 166 18.50 12.77 -5.54
CA GLY A 166 18.54 13.30 -6.90
C GLY A 166 17.13 13.55 -7.44
N ASP A 167 16.80 12.99 -8.60
CA ASP A 167 15.47 13.10 -9.23
C ASP A 167 14.49 12.01 -8.74
N SER A 168 14.84 11.25 -7.71
CA SER A 168 14.07 10.13 -7.20
C SER A 168 13.73 10.33 -5.73
N THR A 169 12.61 9.77 -5.31
CA THR A 169 12.21 9.72 -3.90
C THR A 169 12.22 8.29 -3.39
N ILE A 170 12.66 8.07 -2.14
CA ILE A 170 12.71 6.76 -1.49
C ILE A 170 11.76 6.76 -0.30
N LEU A 171 10.77 5.88 -0.34
CA LEU A 171 9.82 5.72 0.74
C LEU A 171 10.38 4.81 1.83
N LYS A 172 10.58 5.37 3.04
CA LYS A 172 11.18 4.69 4.19
C LYS A 172 10.17 4.15 5.20
N ALA A 173 8.88 4.34 4.97
CA ALA A 173 7.86 3.97 5.95
C ALA A 173 8.04 2.52 6.43
N LYS A 174 8.12 2.37 7.76
CA LYS A 174 8.34 1.10 8.43
C LYS A 174 7.21 0.11 8.13
N GLY A 175 7.53 -1.15 8.01
CA GLY A 175 6.55 -2.21 7.79
C GLY A 175 5.98 -2.29 6.37
N LEU A 176 6.45 -1.49 5.42
CA LEU A 176 6.03 -1.62 4.02
C LEU A 176 6.63 -2.83 3.32
N ILE A 177 7.79 -3.33 3.78
CA ILE A 177 8.46 -4.50 3.23
C ILE A 177 8.08 -5.74 4.04
N LEU A 178 7.32 -6.66 3.43
CA LEU A 178 7.05 -7.99 4.01
C LEU A 178 8.07 -9.05 3.61
N ASP A 179 8.48 -8.98 2.37
CA ASP A 179 9.42 -9.93 1.81
C ASP A 179 10.79 -9.28 1.73
N GLN A 180 11.58 -9.44 2.78
CA GLN A 180 13.00 -9.55 2.51
C GLN A 180 13.14 -10.74 1.55
N PRO A 181 13.84 -10.59 0.41
CA PRO A 181 14.07 -11.71 -0.48
C PRO A 181 14.60 -12.85 0.40
N LYS A 182 14.01 -14.04 0.28
CA LYS A 182 14.50 -15.22 1.00
C LYS A 182 16.00 -15.27 0.80
N ASP A 183 16.79 -15.58 1.82
CA ASP A 183 18.27 -15.58 1.79
C ASP A 183 18.85 -16.19 0.51
N LYS A 184 18.20 -17.26 0.02
CA LYS A 184 18.53 -17.91 -1.25
C LYS A 184 18.46 -16.98 -2.47
N TYR A 185 17.48 -16.06 -2.53
CA TYR A 185 17.35 -15.12 -3.66
C TYR A 185 18.39 -13.99 -3.55
N VAL A 186 18.69 -13.55 -2.34
CA VAL A 186 19.78 -12.57 -2.09
C VAL A 186 21.11 -13.16 -2.49
N GLU A 187 21.37 -14.42 -2.14
CA GLU A 187 22.59 -15.11 -2.52
C GLU A 187 22.69 -15.34 -4.04
N GLU A 188 21.61 -15.73 -4.70
CA GLU A 188 21.58 -15.87 -6.16
C GLU A 188 21.83 -14.54 -6.88
N VAL A 189 21.25 -13.45 -6.39
CA VAL A 189 21.48 -12.10 -6.94
C VAL A 189 22.92 -11.67 -6.69
N LYS A 190 23.43 -11.88 -5.48
CA LYS A 190 24.86 -11.60 -5.16
C LYS A 190 25.80 -12.39 -6.06
N ALA A 191 25.54 -13.69 -6.24
CA ALA A 191 26.38 -14.54 -7.09
C ALA A 191 26.38 -14.11 -8.57
N ARG A 192 25.21 -13.77 -9.12
CA ARG A 192 25.10 -13.21 -10.49
C ARG A 192 25.87 -11.91 -10.62
N PHE A 193 25.83 -11.14 -9.59
CA PHE A 193 26.43 -9.83 -9.51
C PHE A 193 27.96 -9.93 -9.45
N GLU A 194 28.52 -10.79 -8.59
CA GLU A 194 29.96 -11.09 -8.54
C GLU A 194 30.46 -11.66 -9.87
N HIS A 195 29.67 -12.50 -10.52
CA HIS A 195 29.99 -13.01 -11.86
C HIS A 195 30.03 -11.89 -12.90
N MET A 196 29.11 -10.91 -12.84
CA MET A 196 29.09 -9.76 -13.74
C MET A 196 30.30 -8.85 -13.51
N ILE A 197 30.71 -8.63 -12.27
CA ILE A 197 31.92 -7.88 -11.92
C ILE A 197 33.15 -8.57 -12.52
N ALA A 198 33.36 -9.85 -12.20
CA ALA A 198 34.50 -10.62 -12.68
C ALA A 198 34.57 -10.63 -14.23
N TYR A 199 33.41 -10.75 -14.89
CA TYR A 199 33.33 -10.69 -16.36
C TYR A 199 33.80 -9.33 -16.91
N ASN A 200 33.34 -8.21 -16.31
CA ASN A 200 33.72 -6.88 -16.76
C ASN A 200 35.20 -6.56 -16.43
N GLU A 201 35.71 -6.96 -15.26
CA GLU A 201 37.11 -6.85 -14.88
C GLU A 201 38.00 -7.59 -15.87
N SER A 202 37.64 -8.82 -16.29
CA SER A 202 38.37 -9.61 -17.26
C SER A 202 38.46 -8.95 -18.65
N ARG A 203 37.57 -8.01 -18.95
CA ARG A 203 37.54 -7.22 -20.19
C ARG A 203 38.17 -5.84 -20.08
N GLY A 204 38.74 -5.50 -18.94
CA GLY A 204 39.37 -4.20 -18.70
C GLY A 204 38.40 -3.06 -18.42
N ASN A 205 37.12 -3.38 -18.12
CA ASN A 205 36.08 -2.43 -17.77
C ASN A 205 35.65 -2.63 -16.31
N PRO A 206 36.44 -2.23 -15.31
CA PRO A 206 36.09 -2.46 -13.92
C PRO A 206 34.83 -1.66 -13.55
N ILE A 207 33.83 -2.34 -12.99
CA ILE A 207 32.63 -1.72 -12.42
C ILE A 207 32.94 -1.42 -10.95
N SER A 208 32.76 -0.16 -10.53
CA SER A 208 32.94 0.20 -9.12
C SER A 208 31.90 -0.51 -8.25
N ARG A 209 32.38 -1.19 -7.20
CA ARG A 209 31.50 -1.83 -6.20
C ARG A 209 30.64 -0.81 -5.44
N GLU A 210 31.02 0.45 -5.41
CA GLU A 210 30.29 1.53 -4.76
C GLU A 210 28.99 1.92 -5.51
N CYS A 211 28.91 1.60 -6.82
CA CYS A 211 27.66 1.76 -7.60
C CYS A 211 26.59 0.74 -7.21
N MET A 212 26.84 -0.12 -6.25
CA MET A 212 26.07 -1.31 -5.93
C MET A 212 25.57 -1.28 -4.50
N ILE A 213 24.94 -0.19 -4.10
CA ILE A 213 24.35 -0.08 -2.77
C ILE A 213 23.08 -0.91 -2.74
N TYR A 214 23.22 -2.14 -2.27
CA TYR A 214 22.11 -2.85 -1.65
C TYR A 214 21.96 -2.29 -0.22
N LYS A 215 21.00 -1.43 -0.03
CA LYS A 215 20.46 -1.17 1.30
C LYS A 215 19.14 -1.84 1.47
#